data_4c47871a014da7d11e4632cd60f674b9
#
_entry.id   4c47871a014da7d11e4632cd60f674b9
#
_cell.length_a   1.000
_cell.length_b   1.000
_cell.length_c   1.000
_cell.angle_alpha   90.00
_cell.angle_beta   90.00
_cell.angle_gamma   90.00
#
_symmetry.space_group_name_H-M   'P 1'
#
loop_
_entity.id
_entity.type
_entity.pdbx_description
1 polymer ?
#
loop_
_entity_poly.entity_id
_entity_poly.type
_entity_poly.pdbx_seq_one_letter_code
_entity_poly.pdbx_strand_id
1 'polypeptide(L)'
;MATRTATKTTRVTREIEGRDSVGLYLDEIARNDFNLNIPRYIDGSDPEDLQDITAHLHGGVPERDIDALDDFWTVMPTLRATLFGPNPRPGYADPLVVPDQVRTTIRNHSDFAAFRAQVAAILDGWITANTPLLTGIKQGDHPRDLIHTIAEDMLTRFDAAPLVDKYEAYQRLMSYWAATMQDDVFIIAGGGWLAARDLREARKETSDDGKVKWLEEGDLTVNKVRLVADVIPPALITARFFADLKAALDQATARAEELGREIEELAEDIAQMPVEGAPLPVRRLRRPGELHDAAADCAREPPVP
;
A
#
# COMPACT_ATOMS: atom_id res chain seq x y z
N MET A 1 -8.23 13.93 -49.07
CA MET A 1 -8.51 14.02 -47.63
C MET A 1 -7.75 12.88 -47.00
N ALA A 2 -6.65 13.17 -46.32
CA ALA A 2 -5.71 12.17 -45.84
C ALA A 2 -6.08 11.75 -44.42
N THR A 3 -6.40 10.50 -44.25
CA THR A 3 -6.65 9.81 -42.99
C THR A 3 -5.36 9.83 -42.15
N ARG A 4 -5.31 10.58 -41.08
CA ARG A 4 -4.22 10.56 -40.11
C ARG A 4 -4.47 9.44 -39.09
N THR A 5 -3.73 8.39 -39.29
CA THR A 5 -3.73 7.18 -38.47
C THR A 5 -3.19 7.48 -37.06
N ALA A 6 -3.95 7.12 -36.05
CA ALA A 6 -3.59 7.21 -34.64
C ALA A 6 -2.57 6.13 -34.26
N THR A 7 -1.28 6.33 -34.57
CA THR A 7 -0.20 5.40 -34.22
C THR A 7 0.98 6.13 -33.57
N LYS A 8 0.74 7.12 -32.72
CA LYS A 8 1.82 7.96 -32.20
C LYS A 8 2.09 7.86 -30.68
N THR A 9 1.21 7.30 -29.91
CA THR A 9 1.36 7.35 -28.44
C THR A 9 2.21 6.20 -27.86
N THR A 10 2.20 5.05 -28.49
CA THR A 10 3.01 3.88 -28.06
C THR A 10 4.49 3.97 -28.46
N ARG A 11 4.83 4.90 -29.33
CA ARG A 11 6.19 5.03 -29.88
C ARG A 11 7.14 5.84 -29.01
N VAL A 12 6.60 6.72 -28.16
CA VAL A 12 7.40 7.67 -27.38
C VAL A 12 8.12 7.01 -26.20
N THR A 13 7.54 6.00 -25.58
CA THR A 13 8.14 5.31 -24.42
C THR A 13 9.23 4.29 -24.80
N ARG A 14 9.27 3.80 -26.03
CA ARG A 14 10.28 2.84 -26.50
C ARG A 14 11.53 3.45 -27.14
N GLU A 15 11.50 4.70 -27.53
CA GLU A 15 12.58 5.36 -28.28
C GLU A 15 13.53 6.23 -27.43
N ILE A 16 13.33 6.29 -26.10
CA ILE A 16 14.22 7.07 -25.21
C ILE A 16 15.59 6.40 -24.96
N GLU A 17 15.77 5.15 -25.33
CA GLU A 17 17.00 4.40 -25.08
C GLU A 17 18.15 4.61 -26.09
N GLY A 18 17.96 5.37 -27.16
CA GLY A 18 19.01 5.64 -28.15
C GLY A 18 19.45 7.10 -28.21
N ARG A 19 20.76 7.34 -28.40
CA ARG A 19 21.34 8.68 -28.63
C ARG A 19 20.65 9.48 -29.75
N ASP A 20 20.03 8.78 -30.68
CA ASP A 20 19.33 9.37 -31.85
C ASP A 20 17.99 10.03 -31.50
N SER A 21 17.32 9.59 -30.43
CA SER A 21 16.06 10.16 -29.98
C SER A 21 16.23 11.56 -29.37
N VAL A 22 17.33 11.81 -28.67
CA VAL A 22 17.63 13.13 -28.08
C VAL A 22 17.84 14.19 -29.16
N GLY A 23 18.46 13.83 -30.29
CA GLY A 23 18.64 14.70 -31.44
C GLY A 23 17.32 15.15 -32.07
N LEU A 24 16.36 14.24 -32.21
CA LEU A 24 15.03 14.53 -32.77
C LEU A 24 14.23 15.49 -31.87
N TYR A 25 14.32 15.34 -30.55
CA TYR A 25 13.69 16.25 -29.60
C TYR A 25 14.30 17.63 -29.59
N LEU A 26 15.62 17.76 -29.72
CA LEU A 26 16.32 19.04 -29.79
C LEU A 26 15.91 19.82 -31.05
N ASP A 27 15.79 19.14 -32.19
CA ASP A 27 15.34 19.75 -33.45
C ASP A 27 13.88 20.19 -33.38
N GLU A 28 13.03 19.46 -32.67
CA GLU A 28 11.63 19.82 -32.45
C GLU A 28 11.49 21.00 -31.48
N ILE A 29 12.29 21.01 -30.41
CA ILE A 29 12.40 22.13 -29.47
C ILE A 29 12.88 23.40 -30.17
N ALA A 30 13.90 23.29 -31.01
CA ALA A 30 14.43 24.41 -31.79
C ALA A 30 13.37 24.96 -32.79
N ARG A 31 12.61 24.08 -33.44
CA ARG A 31 11.49 24.47 -34.34
C ARG A 31 10.36 25.17 -33.61
N ASN A 32 10.24 24.98 -32.31
CA ASN A 32 9.24 25.61 -31.44
C ASN A 32 9.84 26.77 -30.62
N ASP A 33 10.89 27.43 -31.14
CA ASP A 33 11.51 28.61 -30.52
C ASP A 33 12.01 28.30 -29.06
N PHE A 34 12.53 27.12 -28.82
CA PHE A 34 12.96 26.64 -27.50
C PHE A 34 11.90 26.73 -26.42
N ASN A 35 10.64 26.68 -26.78
CA ASN A 35 9.53 26.64 -25.83
C ASN A 35 9.43 25.26 -25.20
N LEU A 36 9.73 25.16 -23.91
CA LEU A 36 9.71 23.89 -23.13
C LEU A 36 8.33 23.56 -22.57
N ASN A 37 7.25 24.11 -23.09
CA ASN A 37 5.91 23.74 -22.65
C ASN A 37 5.56 22.30 -23.09
N ILE A 38 5.53 21.39 -22.12
CA ILE A 38 5.33 19.94 -22.31
C ILE A 38 4.12 19.60 -23.21
N PRO A 39 2.93 20.21 -23.06
CA PRO A 39 1.78 19.92 -23.92
C PRO A 39 1.99 20.17 -25.42
N ARG A 40 3.05 20.87 -25.83
CA ARG A 40 3.40 21.03 -27.24
C ARG A 40 4.06 19.81 -27.85
N TYR A 41 4.71 19.01 -27.04
CA TYR A 41 5.52 17.86 -27.46
C TYR A 41 4.86 16.54 -27.11
N ILE A 42 4.11 16.51 -26.03
CA ILE A 42 3.41 15.34 -25.54
C ILE A 42 1.93 15.68 -25.50
N ASP A 43 1.15 15.01 -26.33
CA ASP A 43 -0.29 15.02 -26.22
C ASP A 43 -0.67 14.10 -25.06
N GLY A 44 -0.94 14.70 -23.91
CA GLY A 44 -1.39 14.01 -22.70
C GLY A 44 -2.90 13.87 -22.61
N SER A 45 -3.63 14.20 -23.67
CA SER A 45 -5.07 13.96 -23.72
C SER A 45 -5.33 12.45 -23.85
N ASP A 46 -6.21 11.94 -23.02
CA ASP A 46 -6.71 10.58 -23.19
C ASP A 46 -7.35 10.45 -24.58
N PRO A 47 -7.12 9.33 -25.29
CA PRO A 47 -7.78 9.10 -26.59
C PRO A 47 -9.30 9.24 -26.42
N GLU A 48 -9.95 10.01 -27.30
CA GLU A 48 -11.40 10.11 -27.27
C GLU A 48 -12.04 8.73 -27.35
N ASP A 49 -12.87 8.39 -26.36
CA ASP A 49 -13.71 7.20 -26.40
C ASP A 49 -14.70 7.27 -27.55
N LEU A 50 -14.50 6.45 -28.56
CA LEU A 50 -15.43 6.34 -29.69
C LEU A 50 -16.69 5.61 -29.23
N GLN A 51 -17.71 6.38 -28.83
CA GLN A 51 -18.99 5.85 -28.40
C GLN A 51 -19.68 5.10 -29.55
N ASP A 52 -20.00 3.83 -29.35
CA ASP A 52 -20.75 3.02 -30.31
C ASP A 52 -22.24 3.07 -29.96
N ILE A 53 -22.96 3.97 -30.68
CA ILE A 53 -24.40 4.18 -30.51
C ILE A 53 -25.18 2.87 -30.77
N THR A 54 -24.71 2.01 -31.68
CA THR A 54 -25.37 0.76 -32.03
C THR A 54 -25.24 -0.24 -30.88
N ALA A 55 -24.09 -0.27 -30.20
CA ALA A 55 -23.90 -1.09 -28.98
C ALA A 55 -24.85 -0.62 -27.87
N HIS A 56 -24.99 0.69 -27.67
CA HIS A 56 -25.91 1.25 -26.67
C HIS A 56 -27.38 0.95 -26.94
N LEU A 57 -27.80 0.96 -28.19
CA LEU A 57 -29.21 0.72 -28.56
C LEU A 57 -29.59 -0.76 -28.62
N HIS A 58 -28.67 -1.61 -29.02
CA HIS A 58 -28.96 -3.03 -29.31
C HIS A 58 -28.18 -4.01 -28.42
N GLY A 59 -27.37 -3.51 -27.50
CA GLY A 59 -26.51 -4.32 -26.63
C GLY A 59 -25.28 -4.87 -27.38
N GLY A 60 -24.48 -5.66 -26.69
CA GLY A 60 -23.21 -6.21 -27.17
C GLY A 60 -22.04 -5.23 -26.99
N VAL A 61 -20.84 -5.78 -26.92
CA VAL A 61 -19.58 -5.03 -26.81
C VAL A 61 -18.89 -5.11 -28.17
N PRO A 62 -18.44 -3.99 -28.75
CA PRO A 62 -17.70 -4.02 -30.01
C PRO A 62 -16.43 -4.86 -29.90
N GLU A 63 -16.21 -5.77 -30.85
CA GLU A 63 -14.99 -6.61 -30.85
C GLU A 63 -13.71 -5.78 -30.90
N ARG A 64 -13.71 -4.63 -31.58
CA ARG A 64 -12.57 -3.70 -31.62
C ARG A 64 -12.14 -3.21 -30.23
N ASP A 65 -13.11 -3.00 -29.33
CA ASP A 65 -12.85 -2.50 -27.98
C ASP A 65 -12.30 -3.63 -27.11
N ILE A 66 -12.77 -4.87 -27.35
CA ILE A 66 -12.22 -6.07 -26.73
C ILE A 66 -10.80 -6.35 -27.24
N ASP A 67 -10.59 -6.22 -28.56
CA ASP A 67 -9.29 -6.45 -29.19
C ASP A 67 -8.26 -5.38 -28.82
N ALA A 68 -8.70 -4.18 -28.46
CA ALA A 68 -7.81 -3.13 -27.92
C ALA A 68 -7.12 -3.53 -26.59
N LEU A 69 -7.63 -4.56 -25.93
CA LEU A 69 -7.05 -5.13 -24.70
C LEU A 69 -6.07 -6.30 -25.00
N ASP A 70 -5.45 -6.33 -26.17
CA ASP A 70 -4.60 -7.43 -26.65
C ASP A 70 -3.45 -7.79 -25.69
N ASP A 71 -2.85 -6.81 -25.05
CA ASP A 71 -1.82 -7.03 -24.04
C ASP A 71 -2.32 -7.92 -22.88
N PHE A 72 -3.57 -7.71 -22.45
CA PHE A 72 -4.19 -8.53 -21.41
C PHE A 72 -4.52 -9.94 -21.92
N TRP A 73 -5.00 -10.06 -23.15
CA TRP A 73 -5.33 -11.38 -23.75
C TRP A 73 -4.07 -12.20 -24.04
N THR A 74 -2.96 -11.56 -24.34
CA THR A 74 -1.66 -12.22 -24.51
C THR A 74 -1.21 -12.87 -23.20
N VAL A 75 -1.43 -12.22 -22.06
CA VAL A 75 -1.06 -12.73 -20.72
C VAL A 75 -2.11 -13.70 -20.16
N MET A 76 -3.39 -13.46 -20.48
CA MET A 76 -4.53 -14.21 -19.98
C MET A 76 -5.42 -14.73 -21.13
N PRO A 77 -4.92 -15.70 -21.91
CA PRO A 77 -5.54 -16.07 -23.19
C PRO A 77 -6.92 -16.71 -23.07
N THR A 78 -7.23 -17.39 -21.96
CA THR A 78 -8.54 -18.05 -21.78
C THR A 78 -9.56 -17.17 -21.07
N LEU A 79 -9.12 -16.07 -20.48
CA LEU A 79 -9.99 -15.13 -19.78
C LEU A 79 -10.97 -14.44 -20.75
N ARG A 80 -10.52 -14.09 -21.97
CA ARG A 80 -11.39 -13.49 -23.00
C ARG A 80 -12.64 -14.33 -23.25
N ALA A 81 -12.48 -15.64 -23.46
CA ALA A 81 -13.60 -16.56 -23.72
C ALA A 81 -14.50 -16.78 -22.49
N THR A 82 -13.98 -16.53 -21.29
CA THR A 82 -14.77 -16.57 -20.05
C THR A 82 -15.66 -15.34 -19.90
N LEU A 83 -15.18 -14.17 -20.38
CA LEU A 83 -15.90 -12.90 -20.23
C LEU A 83 -16.84 -12.60 -21.40
N PHE A 84 -16.48 -13.02 -22.62
CA PHE A 84 -17.19 -12.68 -23.84
C PHE A 84 -17.54 -13.90 -24.68
N GLY A 85 -18.78 -13.92 -25.16
CA GLY A 85 -19.31 -14.94 -26.06
C GLY A 85 -19.70 -14.37 -27.41
N PRO A 86 -20.09 -15.26 -28.37
CA PRO A 86 -20.50 -14.84 -29.71
C PRO A 86 -21.80 -14.06 -29.66
N ASN A 87 -21.90 -12.97 -30.46
CA ASN A 87 -23.11 -12.21 -30.66
C ASN A 87 -23.65 -12.49 -32.10
N PRO A 88 -24.97 -12.56 -32.34
CA PRO A 88 -25.53 -12.70 -33.67
C PRO A 88 -25.17 -11.58 -34.66
N ARG A 89 -24.83 -10.41 -34.16
CA ARG A 89 -24.39 -9.26 -34.94
C ARG A 89 -22.88 -9.34 -35.22
N PRO A 90 -22.44 -9.28 -36.48
CA PRO A 90 -21.02 -9.27 -36.80
C PRO A 90 -20.31 -8.06 -36.18
N GLY A 91 -19.11 -8.28 -35.62
CA GLY A 91 -18.28 -7.25 -34.99
C GLY A 91 -18.66 -6.90 -33.56
N TYR A 92 -19.53 -7.71 -32.93
CA TYR A 92 -19.92 -7.58 -31.52
C TYR A 92 -19.80 -8.91 -30.80
N ALA A 93 -19.54 -8.84 -29.49
CA ALA A 93 -19.56 -9.96 -28.58
C ALA A 93 -20.54 -9.70 -27.43
N ASP A 94 -21.10 -10.76 -26.87
CA ASP A 94 -21.98 -10.67 -25.72
C ASP A 94 -21.17 -10.85 -24.42
N PRO A 95 -21.37 -10.02 -23.40
CA PRO A 95 -20.81 -10.25 -22.09
C PRO A 95 -21.48 -11.50 -21.46
N LEU A 96 -20.67 -12.48 -21.07
CA LEU A 96 -21.13 -13.69 -20.40
C LEU A 96 -21.29 -13.54 -18.89
N VAL A 97 -20.73 -12.45 -18.36
CA VAL A 97 -20.69 -12.15 -16.92
C VAL A 97 -21.35 -10.80 -16.67
N VAL A 98 -22.19 -10.71 -15.65
CA VAL A 98 -22.80 -9.44 -15.25
C VAL A 98 -21.73 -8.47 -14.69
N PRO A 99 -21.89 -7.15 -14.89
CA PRO A 99 -20.87 -6.16 -14.54
C PRO A 99 -20.31 -6.30 -13.13
N ASP A 100 -21.16 -6.54 -12.13
CA ASP A 100 -20.77 -6.66 -10.72
C ASP A 100 -19.89 -7.89 -10.43
N GLN A 101 -19.97 -8.92 -11.27
CA GLN A 101 -19.22 -10.15 -11.12
C GLN A 101 -17.91 -10.19 -11.93
N VAL A 102 -17.71 -9.28 -12.89
CA VAL A 102 -16.52 -9.25 -13.75
C VAL A 102 -15.24 -9.25 -12.92
N ARG A 103 -15.13 -8.36 -11.96
CA ARG A 103 -13.96 -8.26 -11.09
C ARG A 103 -13.66 -9.56 -10.33
N THR A 104 -14.69 -10.20 -9.82
CA THR A 104 -14.57 -11.46 -9.07
C THR A 104 -14.19 -12.61 -9.99
N THR A 105 -14.78 -12.67 -11.19
CA THR A 105 -14.47 -13.66 -12.22
C THR A 105 -13.00 -13.55 -12.64
N ILE A 106 -12.50 -12.36 -12.94
CA ILE A 106 -11.10 -12.13 -13.29
C ILE A 106 -10.18 -12.59 -12.15
N ARG A 107 -10.45 -12.15 -10.91
CA ARG A 107 -9.61 -12.47 -9.75
C ARG A 107 -9.51 -13.97 -9.44
N ASN A 108 -10.57 -14.72 -9.72
CA ASN A 108 -10.63 -16.15 -9.47
C ASN A 108 -10.21 -16.99 -10.69
N HIS A 109 -9.91 -16.36 -11.83
CA HIS A 109 -9.54 -17.05 -13.04
C HIS A 109 -8.14 -17.66 -12.95
N SER A 110 -7.95 -18.85 -13.55
CA SER A 110 -6.67 -19.56 -13.55
C SER A 110 -5.52 -18.76 -14.19
N ASP A 111 -5.79 -18.06 -15.30
CA ASP A 111 -4.79 -17.23 -15.97
C ASP A 111 -4.33 -16.08 -15.08
N PHE A 112 -5.27 -15.46 -14.35
CA PHE A 112 -4.93 -14.40 -13.41
C PHE A 112 -4.14 -14.94 -12.21
N ALA A 113 -4.44 -16.14 -11.74
CA ALA A 113 -3.65 -16.81 -10.70
C ALA A 113 -2.22 -17.10 -11.18
N ALA A 114 -2.05 -17.55 -12.43
CA ALA A 114 -0.74 -17.78 -13.05
C ALA A 114 0.04 -16.48 -13.21
N PHE A 115 -0.59 -15.42 -13.69
CA PHE A 115 0.01 -14.09 -13.79
C PHE A 115 0.47 -13.57 -12.42
N ARG A 116 -0.37 -13.67 -11.39
CA ARG A 116 0.00 -13.30 -10.03
C ARG A 116 1.20 -14.09 -9.51
N ALA A 117 1.24 -15.38 -9.77
CA ALA A 117 2.36 -16.24 -9.38
C ALA A 117 3.66 -15.83 -10.08
N GLN A 118 3.60 -15.47 -11.38
CA GLN A 118 4.75 -14.97 -12.12
C GLN A 118 5.28 -13.66 -11.53
N VAL A 119 4.41 -12.68 -11.27
CA VAL A 119 4.82 -11.39 -10.66
C VAL A 119 5.37 -11.61 -9.25
N ALA A 120 4.75 -12.48 -8.45
CA ALA A 120 5.26 -12.84 -7.12
C ALA A 120 6.65 -13.46 -7.19
N ALA A 121 6.90 -14.36 -8.15
CA ALA A 121 8.23 -14.98 -8.32
C ALA A 121 9.33 -13.95 -8.69
N ILE A 122 8.99 -12.92 -9.48
CA ILE A 122 9.91 -11.82 -9.77
C ILE A 122 10.25 -11.06 -8.49
N LEU A 123 9.25 -10.71 -7.69
CA LEU A 123 9.41 -10.01 -6.42
C LEU A 123 10.20 -10.85 -5.41
N ASP A 124 9.89 -12.13 -5.26
CA ASP A 124 10.60 -13.05 -4.36
C ASP A 124 12.08 -13.21 -4.77
N GLY A 125 12.33 -13.26 -6.08
CA GLY A 125 13.69 -13.27 -6.64
C GLY A 125 14.44 -11.98 -6.29
N TRP A 126 13.79 -10.82 -6.38
CA TRP A 126 14.35 -9.54 -5.98
C TRP A 126 14.63 -9.49 -4.47
N ILE A 127 13.67 -9.90 -3.63
CA ILE A 127 13.85 -9.97 -2.17
C ILE A 127 15.05 -10.86 -1.81
N THR A 128 15.11 -12.06 -2.41
CA THR A 128 16.19 -13.02 -2.14
C THR A 128 17.58 -12.46 -2.52
N ALA A 129 17.67 -11.77 -3.64
CA ALA A 129 18.93 -11.20 -4.11
C ALA A 129 19.40 -10.01 -3.26
N ASN A 130 18.47 -9.18 -2.78
CA ASN A 130 18.78 -7.93 -2.11
C ASN A 130 18.80 -8.02 -0.56
N THR A 131 18.19 -9.06 0.03
CA THR A 131 18.24 -9.29 1.48
C THR A 131 19.67 -9.34 2.03
N PRO A 132 20.66 -10.00 1.38
CA PRO A 132 22.04 -9.98 1.87
C PRO A 132 22.69 -8.59 1.89
N LEU A 133 22.31 -7.69 0.97
CA LEU A 133 22.80 -6.31 0.96
C LEU A 133 22.31 -5.55 2.18
N LEU A 134 21.01 -5.70 2.50
CA LEU A 134 20.38 -5.05 3.65
C LEU A 134 20.91 -5.61 4.98
N THR A 135 21.01 -6.93 5.11
CA THR A 135 21.52 -7.56 6.33
C THR A 135 23.03 -7.40 6.51
N GLY A 136 23.73 -7.14 5.43
CA GLY A 136 25.18 -6.95 5.39
C GLY A 136 25.65 -5.50 5.61
N ILE A 137 24.75 -4.57 5.89
CA ILE A 137 25.10 -3.15 6.14
C ILE A 137 26.12 -3.04 7.26
N LYS A 138 27.16 -2.23 7.04
CA LYS A 138 28.24 -1.99 7.99
C LYS A 138 28.33 -0.50 8.30
N GLN A 139 28.95 -0.22 9.44
CA GLN A 139 29.33 1.16 9.77
C GLN A 139 30.23 1.75 8.68
N GLY A 140 29.85 2.92 8.17
CA GLY A 140 30.54 3.63 7.10
C GLY A 140 29.98 3.38 5.69
N ASP A 141 29.03 2.46 5.53
CA ASP A 141 28.32 2.27 4.26
C ASP A 141 27.48 3.51 3.92
N HIS A 142 27.24 3.71 2.63
CA HIS A 142 26.45 4.85 2.15
C HIS A 142 24.99 4.42 1.84
N PRO A 143 24.00 4.87 2.62
CA PRO A 143 22.59 4.52 2.40
C PRO A 143 22.10 4.83 0.98
N ARG A 144 22.63 5.89 0.36
CA ARG A 144 22.30 6.28 -1.01
C ARG A 144 22.75 5.25 -2.04
N ASP A 145 23.93 4.66 -1.89
CA ASP A 145 24.46 3.67 -2.82
C ASP A 145 23.68 2.35 -2.67
N LEU A 146 23.26 2.04 -1.45
CA LEU A 146 22.45 0.88 -1.17
C LEU A 146 21.08 0.99 -1.86
N ILE A 147 20.34 2.08 -1.62
CA ILE A 147 19.01 2.25 -2.25
C ILE A 147 19.12 2.30 -3.78
N HIS A 148 20.16 2.94 -4.32
CA HIS A 148 20.39 2.96 -5.76
C HIS A 148 20.57 1.54 -6.30
N THR A 149 21.40 0.72 -5.66
CA THR A 149 21.66 -0.66 -6.10
C THR A 149 20.39 -1.51 -6.10
N ILE A 150 19.62 -1.49 -5.02
CA ILE A 150 18.41 -2.31 -4.89
C ILE A 150 17.28 -1.82 -5.80
N ALA A 151 17.24 -0.51 -6.08
CA ALA A 151 16.25 0.10 -6.96
C ALA A 151 16.54 -0.18 -8.44
N GLU A 152 17.80 -0.15 -8.88
CA GLU A 152 18.20 -0.53 -10.23
C GLU A 152 17.96 -2.03 -10.52
N ASP A 153 18.20 -2.91 -9.52
CA ASP A 153 17.85 -4.32 -9.64
C ASP A 153 16.32 -4.52 -9.77
N MET A 154 15.51 -3.71 -9.08
CA MET A 154 14.06 -3.71 -9.24
C MET A 154 13.65 -3.37 -10.67
N LEU A 155 14.16 -2.25 -11.21
CA LEU A 155 13.90 -1.84 -12.61
C LEU A 155 14.28 -2.92 -13.61
N THR A 156 15.44 -3.55 -13.40
CA THR A 156 15.95 -4.61 -14.28
C THR A 156 15.06 -5.85 -14.27
N ARG A 157 14.61 -6.29 -13.10
CA ARG A 157 13.78 -7.49 -12.97
C ARG A 157 12.37 -7.29 -13.48
N PHE A 158 11.82 -6.10 -13.29
CA PHE A 158 10.47 -5.78 -13.75
C PHE A 158 10.41 -5.32 -15.22
N ASP A 159 11.54 -5.16 -15.91
CA ASP A 159 11.57 -4.77 -17.33
C ASP A 159 10.80 -5.74 -18.23
N ALA A 160 10.89 -7.04 -17.94
CA ALA A 160 10.21 -8.09 -18.69
C ALA A 160 8.88 -8.54 -18.02
N ALA A 161 8.42 -7.89 -16.96
CA ALA A 161 7.18 -8.26 -16.29
C ALA A 161 5.98 -7.84 -17.14
N PRO A 162 5.12 -8.77 -17.56
CA PRO A 162 3.96 -8.41 -18.36
C PRO A 162 2.96 -7.61 -17.51
N LEU A 163 2.31 -6.62 -18.11
CA LEU A 163 1.25 -5.80 -17.51
C LEU A 163 1.64 -5.06 -16.21
N VAL A 164 2.91 -5.04 -15.85
CA VAL A 164 3.42 -4.31 -14.69
C VAL A 164 4.40 -3.25 -15.17
N ASP A 165 4.12 -2.00 -14.85
CA ASP A 165 5.04 -0.91 -15.13
C ASP A 165 6.20 -0.95 -14.12
N LYS A 166 7.42 -1.12 -14.66
CA LYS A 166 8.64 -1.14 -13.85
C LYS A 166 8.86 0.15 -13.04
N TYR A 167 8.43 1.30 -13.57
CA TYR A 167 8.54 2.58 -12.87
C TYR A 167 7.52 2.71 -11.75
N GLU A 168 6.34 2.10 -11.88
CA GLU A 168 5.40 2.01 -10.77
C GLU A 168 5.95 1.12 -9.66
N ALA A 169 6.54 -0.03 -10.00
CA ALA A 169 7.22 -0.89 -9.03
C ALA A 169 8.35 -0.15 -8.31
N TYR A 170 9.19 0.57 -9.07
CA TYR A 170 10.24 1.43 -8.53
C TYR A 170 9.68 2.49 -7.59
N GLN A 171 8.63 3.21 -7.98
CA GLN A 171 8.01 4.25 -7.15
C GLN A 171 7.45 3.67 -5.84
N ARG A 172 6.89 2.46 -5.88
CA ARG A 172 6.44 1.74 -4.67
C ARG A 172 7.59 1.42 -3.74
N LEU A 173 8.71 0.94 -4.29
CA LEU A 173 9.93 0.72 -3.51
C LEU A 173 10.45 2.01 -2.87
N MET A 174 10.53 3.10 -3.63
CA MET A 174 11.01 4.39 -3.11
C MET A 174 10.10 4.94 -2.01
N SER A 175 8.79 4.80 -2.17
CA SER A 175 7.82 5.21 -1.14
C SER A 175 7.96 4.36 0.13
N TYR A 176 8.14 3.04 -0.01
CA TYR A 176 8.37 2.14 1.10
C TYR A 176 9.69 2.44 1.80
N TRP A 177 10.77 2.66 1.02
CA TRP A 177 12.07 3.05 1.56
C TRP A 177 11.98 4.31 2.41
N ALA A 178 11.39 5.37 1.88
CA ALA A 178 11.25 6.65 2.59
C ALA A 178 10.39 6.54 3.86
N ALA A 179 9.37 5.69 3.85
CA ALA A 179 8.45 5.55 4.97
C ALA A 179 8.94 4.63 6.09
N THR A 180 9.80 3.64 5.77
CA THR A 180 10.09 2.55 6.72
C THR A 180 11.57 2.20 6.90
N MET A 181 12.40 2.38 5.86
CA MET A 181 13.76 1.83 5.88
C MET A 181 14.85 2.88 5.95
N GLN A 182 14.58 4.06 5.45
CA GLN A 182 15.60 5.09 5.26
C GLN A 182 16.31 5.45 6.57
N ASP A 183 15.56 5.79 7.59
CA ASP A 183 16.11 6.22 8.88
C ASP A 183 16.86 5.09 9.58
N ASP A 184 16.33 3.86 9.52
CA ASP A 184 16.97 2.67 10.07
C ASP A 184 18.33 2.42 9.43
N VAL A 185 18.39 2.50 8.10
CA VAL A 185 19.66 2.31 7.36
C VAL A 185 20.66 3.41 7.69
N PHE A 186 20.23 4.68 7.86
CA PHE A 186 21.11 5.74 8.29
C PHE A 186 21.68 5.52 9.71
N ILE A 187 20.86 5.05 10.65
CA ILE A 187 21.29 4.71 12.01
C ILE A 187 22.31 3.57 11.98
N ILE A 188 22.03 2.49 11.24
CA ILE A 188 22.93 1.34 11.15
C ILE A 188 24.23 1.69 10.42
N ALA A 189 24.17 2.45 9.34
CA ALA A 189 25.34 2.91 8.63
C ALA A 189 26.21 3.88 9.46
N GLY A 190 25.62 4.67 10.34
CA GLY A 190 26.33 5.57 11.26
C GLY A 190 26.99 4.87 12.44
N GLY A 191 26.26 3.97 13.11
CA GLY A 191 26.68 3.35 14.38
C GLY A 191 26.85 1.83 14.36
N GLY A 192 26.63 1.18 13.21
CA GLY A 192 26.59 -0.27 13.07
C GLY A 192 25.32 -0.87 13.68
N TRP A 193 25.17 -2.20 13.59
CA TRP A 193 24.01 -2.93 14.11
C TRP A 193 23.80 -2.78 15.62
N LEU A 194 24.84 -2.40 16.38
CA LEU A 194 24.69 -2.17 17.82
C LEU A 194 23.87 -0.91 18.12
N ALA A 195 23.92 0.10 17.26
CA ALA A 195 23.12 1.30 17.40
C ALA A 195 21.60 1.03 17.26
N ALA A 196 21.22 -0.06 16.59
CA ALA A 196 19.82 -0.45 16.45
C ALA A 196 19.10 -0.76 17.77
N ARG A 197 19.81 -1.01 18.85
CA ARG A 197 19.25 -1.26 20.20
C ARG A 197 19.18 0.00 21.08
N ASP A 198 19.74 1.10 20.62
CA ASP A 198 19.78 2.34 21.39
C ASP A 198 18.38 2.96 21.44
N LEU A 199 18.02 3.47 22.61
CA LEU A 199 16.75 4.16 22.83
C LEU A 199 17.03 5.64 22.97
N ARG A 200 16.29 6.47 22.25
CA ARG A 200 16.33 7.92 22.40
C ARG A 200 15.11 8.45 23.16
N GLU A 201 15.24 9.62 23.76
CA GLU A 201 14.08 10.30 24.31
C GLU A 201 13.12 10.73 23.19
N ALA A 202 11.81 10.57 23.45
CA ALA A 202 10.78 11.10 22.57
C ALA A 202 10.90 12.62 22.43
N ARG A 203 10.72 13.12 21.22
CA ARG A 203 10.82 14.56 20.94
C ARG A 203 9.71 15.32 21.63
N LYS A 204 10.09 16.41 22.26
CA LYS A 204 9.18 17.32 22.97
C LYS A 204 9.49 18.75 22.62
N GLU A 205 8.47 19.56 22.53
CA GLU A 205 8.57 20.99 22.35
C GLU A 205 8.12 21.67 23.66
N THR A 206 8.89 22.63 24.12
CA THR A 206 8.53 23.41 25.31
C THR A 206 8.10 24.80 24.82
N SER A 207 6.82 25.14 25.07
CA SER A 207 6.31 26.48 24.80
C SER A 207 6.93 27.50 25.72
N ASP A 208 6.90 28.78 25.32
CA ASP A 208 7.38 29.92 26.12
C ASP A 208 6.70 29.99 27.50
N ASP A 209 5.50 29.46 27.63
CA ASP A 209 4.74 29.33 28.88
C ASP A 209 5.21 28.14 29.76
N GLY A 210 6.28 27.43 29.39
CA GLY A 210 6.80 26.28 30.12
C GLY A 210 5.96 24.98 29.97
N LYS A 211 4.96 24.97 29.09
CA LYS A 211 4.17 23.76 28.82
C LYS A 211 4.91 22.85 27.86
N VAL A 212 5.07 21.59 28.24
CA VAL A 212 5.69 20.56 27.40
C VAL A 212 4.63 19.89 26.54
N LYS A 213 4.81 19.94 25.20
CA LYS A 213 4.04 19.22 24.23
C LYS A 213 4.91 18.11 23.63
N TRP A 214 4.48 16.87 23.74
CA TRP A 214 5.14 15.75 23.09
C TRP A 214 4.81 15.77 21.59
N LEU A 215 5.83 15.66 20.76
CA LEU A 215 5.70 15.60 19.29
C LEU A 215 5.56 14.16 18.80
N GLU A 216 5.94 13.19 19.63
CA GLU A 216 5.86 11.76 19.35
C GLU A 216 5.40 11.00 20.59
N GLU A 217 4.75 9.89 20.36
CA GLU A 217 4.44 8.91 21.41
C GLU A 217 5.68 8.08 21.69
N GLY A 218 6.00 7.87 22.99
CA GLY A 218 7.10 6.99 23.35
C GLY A 218 6.66 5.53 23.29
N ASP A 219 7.53 4.66 22.79
CA ASP A 219 7.31 3.21 22.79
C ASP A 219 7.37 2.62 24.21
N LEU A 220 8.23 3.20 25.05
CA LEU A 220 8.47 2.78 26.42
C LEU A 220 8.51 3.99 27.35
N THR A 221 8.10 3.81 28.59
CA THR A 221 8.27 4.82 29.65
C THR A 221 9.09 4.24 30.77
N VAL A 222 10.30 4.77 30.97
CA VAL A 222 11.20 4.36 32.04
C VAL A 222 11.53 5.58 32.89
N ASN A 223 11.30 5.49 34.20
CA ASN A 223 11.56 6.60 35.14
C ASN A 223 10.91 7.94 34.73
N LYS A 224 9.68 7.89 34.19
CA LYS A 224 8.93 9.04 33.64
C LYS A 224 9.50 9.67 32.36
N VAL A 225 10.54 9.07 31.78
CA VAL A 225 11.08 9.46 30.47
C VAL A 225 10.42 8.59 29.40
N ARG A 226 9.87 9.21 28.37
CA ARG A 226 9.35 8.51 27.19
C ARG A 226 10.52 8.24 26.25
N LEU A 227 10.69 6.98 25.90
CA LEU A 227 11.76 6.48 25.03
C LEU A 227 11.18 5.92 23.75
N VAL A 228 11.89 6.11 22.65
CA VAL A 228 11.56 5.60 21.32
C VAL A 228 12.68 4.67 20.87
N ALA A 229 12.27 3.51 20.34
CA ALA A 229 13.15 2.51 19.75
C ALA A 229 13.04 2.61 18.22
N ASP A 230 13.90 3.42 17.60
CA ASP A 230 13.77 3.75 16.18
C ASP A 230 13.87 2.51 15.28
N VAL A 231 14.88 1.64 15.45
CA VAL A 231 15.15 0.51 14.54
C VAL A 231 14.46 -0.79 14.98
N ILE A 232 14.36 -1.02 16.29
CA ILE A 232 13.76 -2.26 16.83
C ILE A 232 12.57 -1.88 17.72
N PRO A 233 11.43 -1.52 17.13
CA PRO A 233 10.26 -1.18 17.93
C PRO A 233 9.78 -2.38 18.77
N PRO A 234 9.20 -2.15 19.96
CA PRO A 234 8.74 -3.20 20.87
C PRO A 234 7.79 -4.20 20.22
N ALA A 235 7.01 -3.76 19.21
CA ALA A 235 6.11 -4.62 18.45
C ALA A 235 6.83 -5.79 17.77
N LEU A 236 8.03 -5.57 17.22
CA LEU A 236 8.83 -6.64 16.61
C LEU A 236 9.32 -7.64 17.64
N ILE A 237 9.76 -7.17 18.81
CA ILE A 237 10.20 -8.01 19.92
C ILE A 237 9.02 -8.85 20.42
N THR A 238 7.87 -8.20 20.60
CA THR A 238 6.64 -8.86 21.06
C THR A 238 6.19 -9.93 20.07
N ALA A 239 6.16 -9.61 18.77
CA ALA A 239 5.78 -10.57 17.74
C ALA A 239 6.74 -11.77 17.66
N ARG A 240 8.03 -11.55 17.88
CA ARG A 240 9.05 -12.62 17.78
C ARG A 240 9.11 -13.52 18.99
N PHE A 241 9.02 -12.96 20.21
CA PHE A 241 9.31 -13.67 21.45
C PHE A 241 8.08 -13.90 22.33
N PHE A 242 6.99 -13.16 22.11
CA PHE A 242 5.80 -13.17 22.95
C PHE A 242 4.51 -13.28 22.14
N ALA A 243 4.55 -13.99 20.98
CA ALA A 243 3.41 -14.10 20.07
C ALA A 243 2.16 -14.66 20.75
N ASP A 244 2.31 -15.73 21.56
CA ASP A 244 1.19 -16.36 22.24
C ASP A 244 0.56 -15.45 23.30
N LEU A 245 1.41 -14.72 24.06
CA LEU A 245 0.96 -13.75 25.06
C LEU A 245 0.27 -12.57 24.41
N LYS A 246 0.79 -12.10 23.26
CA LYS A 246 0.16 -11.04 22.48
C LYS A 246 -1.20 -11.47 21.96
N ALA A 247 -1.32 -12.68 21.41
CA ALA A 247 -2.60 -13.22 20.94
C ALA A 247 -3.62 -13.35 22.07
N ALA A 248 -3.19 -13.82 23.25
CA ALA A 248 -4.06 -13.93 24.42
C ALA A 248 -4.52 -12.53 24.91
N LEU A 249 -3.62 -11.54 24.91
CA LEU A 249 -3.95 -10.16 25.27
C LEU A 249 -4.96 -9.56 24.28
N ASP A 250 -4.74 -9.74 22.98
CA ASP A 250 -5.62 -9.21 21.92
C ASP A 250 -7.03 -9.84 22.03
N GLN A 251 -7.11 -11.15 22.30
CA GLN A 251 -8.38 -11.83 22.54
C GLN A 251 -9.09 -11.30 23.80
N ALA A 252 -8.35 -11.10 24.88
CA ALA A 252 -8.92 -10.56 26.12
C ALA A 252 -9.40 -9.12 25.93
N THR A 253 -8.65 -8.30 25.20
CA THR A 253 -9.02 -6.92 24.87
C THR A 253 -10.28 -6.89 23.99
N ALA A 254 -10.33 -7.70 22.93
CA ALA A 254 -11.51 -7.80 22.07
C ALA A 254 -12.76 -8.24 22.85
N ARG A 255 -12.60 -9.19 23.77
CA ARG A 255 -13.70 -9.65 24.63
C ARG A 255 -14.15 -8.56 25.62
N ALA A 256 -13.21 -7.79 26.16
CA ALA A 256 -13.55 -6.65 27.04
C ALA A 256 -14.30 -5.55 26.28
N GLU A 257 -13.91 -5.25 25.04
CA GLU A 257 -14.61 -4.30 24.18
C GLU A 257 -16.01 -4.78 23.78
N GLU A 258 -16.17 -6.07 23.49
CA GLU A 258 -17.46 -6.69 23.21
C GLU A 258 -18.40 -6.58 24.41
N LEU A 259 -17.91 -6.97 25.59
CA LEU A 259 -18.67 -6.84 26.84
C LEU A 259 -19.01 -5.38 27.16
N GLY A 260 -18.12 -4.44 26.85
CA GLY A 260 -18.37 -3.01 26.98
C GLY A 260 -19.57 -2.56 26.13
N ARG A 261 -19.61 -3.00 24.88
CA ARG A 261 -20.75 -2.71 23.97
C ARG A 261 -22.03 -3.35 24.44
N GLU A 262 -22.00 -4.63 24.87
CA GLU A 262 -23.17 -5.32 25.42
C GLU A 262 -23.73 -4.58 26.66
N ILE A 263 -22.83 -4.06 27.52
CA ILE A 263 -23.24 -3.26 28.69
C ILE A 263 -23.89 -1.94 28.27
N GLU A 264 -23.37 -1.26 27.27
CA GLU A 264 -23.96 -0.01 26.75
C GLU A 264 -25.32 -0.26 26.13
N GLU A 265 -25.47 -1.31 25.30
CA GLU A 265 -26.74 -1.71 24.71
C GLU A 265 -27.79 -2.05 25.80
N LEU A 266 -27.43 -2.83 26.80
CA LEU A 266 -28.32 -3.16 27.91
C LEU A 266 -28.68 -1.93 28.75
N ALA A 267 -27.77 -0.98 28.91
CA ALA A 267 -28.04 0.26 29.64
C ALA A 267 -29.02 1.15 28.87
N GLU A 268 -28.92 1.20 27.54
CA GLU A 268 -29.87 1.89 26.68
C GLU A 268 -31.25 1.23 26.71
N ASP A 269 -31.31 -0.11 26.62
CA ASP A 269 -32.57 -0.87 26.72
C ASP A 269 -33.29 -0.64 28.05
N ILE A 270 -32.55 -0.66 29.17
CA ILE A 270 -33.07 -0.37 30.49
C ILE A 270 -33.59 1.08 30.58
N ALA A 271 -32.86 2.02 29.95
CA ALA A 271 -33.30 3.43 29.96
C ALA A 271 -34.59 3.69 29.14
N GLN A 272 -34.86 2.83 28.15
CA GLN A 272 -36.05 2.88 27.29
C GLN A 272 -37.24 2.10 27.88
N MET A 273 -37.04 1.27 28.91
CA MET A 273 -38.13 0.55 29.55
C MET A 273 -39.11 1.52 30.24
N PRO A 274 -40.43 1.40 30.01
CA PRO A 274 -41.41 2.22 30.71
C PRO A 274 -41.37 1.91 32.22
N VAL A 275 -41.17 2.96 33.01
CA VAL A 275 -41.12 2.83 34.47
C VAL A 275 -42.54 2.61 34.99
N GLU A 276 -42.95 1.39 35.19
CA GLU A 276 -44.11 1.06 36.04
C GLU A 276 -43.60 0.84 37.47
N GLY A 277 -43.83 1.84 38.32
CA GLY A 277 -43.81 1.75 39.78
C GLY A 277 -42.44 1.77 40.45
N ALA A 278 -42.19 2.87 41.17
CA ALA A 278 -41.22 3.14 42.23
C ALA A 278 -39.70 2.94 41.92
N PRO A 279 -38.86 3.94 42.17
CA PRO A 279 -37.45 3.90 41.80
C PRO A 279 -36.65 2.97 42.73
N LEU A 280 -36.00 1.95 42.14
CA LEU A 280 -34.93 1.23 42.80
C LEU A 280 -33.70 2.17 42.94
N PRO A 281 -32.93 2.12 44.05
CA PRO A 281 -31.77 2.97 44.20
C PRO A 281 -30.69 2.53 43.21
N VAL A 282 -30.47 3.35 42.18
CA VAL A 282 -29.42 3.15 41.19
C VAL A 282 -28.07 3.32 41.88
N ARG A 283 -27.42 2.20 42.15
CA ARG A 283 -26.01 2.19 42.53
C ARG A 283 -25.24 2.69 41.29
N ARG A 284 -24.64 3.89 41.37
CA ARG A 284 -23.82 4.44 40.27
C ARG A 284 -22.80 3.39 39.84
N LEU A 285 -23.00 2.83 38.67
CA LEU A 285 -21.96 2.08 37.99
C LEU A 285 -20.81 3.06 37.67
N ARG A 286 -19.60 2.72 38.10
CA ARG A 286 -18.39 3.49 37.77
C ARG A 286 -18.21 3.49 36.26
N ARG A 287 -17.89 4.65 35.71
CA ARG A 287 -17.64 4.78 34.27
C ARG A 287 -16.44 3.87 33.83
N PRO A 288 -16.44 3.31 32.61
CA PRO A 288 -15.39 2.41 32.14
C PRO A 288 -13.95 2.94 32.26
N GLY A 289 -13.74 4.26 32.27
CA GLY A 289 -12.44 4.88 32.48
C GLY A 289 -11.83 4.72 33.88
N GLU A 290 -12.62 4.38 34.90
CA GLU A 290 -12.12 4.18 36.28
C GLU A 290 -11.58 2.75 36.50
N LEU A 291 -11.81 1.82 35.57
CA LEU A 291 -11.25 0.46 35.62
C LEU A 291 -9.80 0.40 35.14
N HIS A 292 -9.36 1.38 34.36
CA HIS A 292 -7.96 1.43 33.85
C HIS A 292 -6.95 1.73 34.95
N ASP A 293 -7.32 2.57 35.92
CA ASP A 293 -6.45 2.89 37.06
C ASP A 293 -6.32 1.73 38.08
N ALA A 294 -7.35 0.90 38.20
CA ALA A 294 -7.30 -0.25 39.10
C ALA A 294 -6.42 -1.42 38.57
N ALA A 295 -6.34 -1.59 37.25
CA ALA A 295 -5.46 -2.57 36.62
C ALA A 295 -3.98 -2.18 36.73
N ALA A 296 -3.67 -0.88 36.73
CA ALA A 296 -2.33 -0.38 36.91
C ALA A 296 -1.79 -0.54 38.34
N ASP A 297 -2.66 -0.62 39.32
CA ASP A 297 -2.29 -0.82 40.73
C ASP A 297 -2.05 -2.30 41.09
N CYS A 298 -2.73 -3.24 40.43
CA CYS A 298 -2.48 -4.67 40.62
C CYS A 298 -1.14 -5.15 40.04
N ALA A 299 -0.56 -4.42 39.10
CA ALA A 299 0.74 -4.75 38.51
C ALA A 299 1.94 -4.33 39.38
N ARG A 300 1.72 -3.75 40.56
CA ARG A 300 2.77 -3.22 41.45
C ARG A 300 3.15 -4.11 42.63
N GLU A 301 2.53 -5.27 42.83
CA GLU A 301 2.95 -6.18 43.87
C GLU A 301 4.14 -7.05 43.40
N PRO A 302 5.32 -6.99 44.08
CA PRO A 302 6.45 -7.84 43.74
C PRO A 302 6.13 -9.31 44.13
N PRO A 303 6.70 -10.30 43.41
CA PRO A 303 6.51 -11.69 43.79
C PRO A 303 7.11 -11.95 45.19
N VAL A 304 6.31 -12.53 46.04
CA VAL A 304 6.70 -13.00 47.36
C VAL A 304 7.65 -14.17 47.17
N PRO A 305 8.69 -14.32 48.00
CA PRO A 305 9.83 -15.21 47.84
C PRO A 305 9.49 -16.70 47.79
#